data_dade0fbacf6b247e9edea366dfbeb98f
#
_entry.id   dade0fbacf6b247e9edea366dfbeb98f
#
_cell.length_a   1.000
_cell.length_b   1.000
_cell.length_c   1.000
_cell.angle_alpha   90.00
_cell.angle_beta   90.00
_cell.angle_gamma   90.00
#
_symmetry.space_group_name_H-M   'P 1'
#
loop_
_entity.id
_entity.type
_entity.pdbx_description
1 polymer ?
#
loop_
_entity_poly.entity_id
_entity_poly.type
_entity_poly.pdbx_seq_one_letter_code
_entity_poly.pdbx_strand_id
1 'polypeptide(L)'
;MKIIVDNKIPYIHEAVEQIADEVVYLPGSGFTVGDVRDADALVIRTRTRCNRELLEGSKVKFIATATIGFDHIDVDYCDEAGIVWKNCPGCNAGSVEQYLHSVLLLLKRRKGVRLEESCLGIVGVGHVGSRIQRMAEALGMRVLLNDPPRADRGETGFVDLSVLARECDIITFHTPLNRNGKYKTFHLADADFFAGLQRKPFIVNTSRGEVMETLALLDALKTGRIRDAVIDTWENEPDIHPDLLQKVFLGTPHIAGYSADGKSNATRMALEELCNFFHIQADFKIVPPTLPYMDYSSDPEEAFLQVYDPTRDSDALKRHPEEFEHLRGNYPLRREISFLP
;
A
#
# COMPACT_ATOMS: atom_id res chain seq x y z
N MET A 1 -6.85 11.48 -30.15
CA MET A 1 -7.07 10.56 -29.02
C MET A 1 -7.74 11.32 -27.88
N LYS A 2 -8.85 10.78 -27.38
CA LYS A 2 -9.59 11.32 -26.24
C LYS A 2 -9.34 10.50 -24.99
N ILE A 3 -8.94 11.15 -23.88
CA ILE A 3 -8.66 10.50 -22.61
C ILE A 3 -9.57 11.09 -21.51
N ILE A 4 -10.17 10.23 -20.70
CA ILE A 4 -10.89 10.63 -19.49
C ILE A 4 -10.01 10.35 -18.28
N VAL A 5 -9.85 11.34 -17.43
CA VAL A 5 -8.90 11.34 -16.32
C VAL A 5 -9.62 11.61 -15.00
N ASP A 6 -9.36 10.81 -13.97
CA ASP A 6 -9.74 11.15 -12.60
C ASP A 6 -9.01 12.44 -12.16
N ASN A 7 -9.78 13.51 -11.92
CA ASN A 7 -9.28 14.84 -11.61
C ASN A 7 -8.51 14.96 -10.27
N LYS A 8 -8.46 13.87 -9.50
CA LYS A 8 -7.72 13.78 -8.24
C LYS A 8 -6.40 13.03 -8.38
N ILE A 9 -5.99 12.64 -9.61
CA ILE A 9 -4.65 12.09 -9.84
C ILE A 9 -3.64 13.23 -9.71
N PRO A 10 -2.70 13.15 -8.75
CA PRO A 10 -1.74 14.22 -8.54
C PRO A 10 -0.79 14.39 -9.75
N TYR A 11 -0.41 15.62 -10.06
CA TYR A 11 0.62 15.99 -11.04
C TYR A 11 0.33 15.55 -12.50
N ILE A 12 -0.93 15.23 -12.85
CA ILE A 12 -1.25 14.65 -14.16
C ILE A 12 -1.49 15.69 -15.27
N HIS A 13 -2.00 16.89 -14.92
CA HIS A 13 -2.55 17.85 -15.87
C HIS A 13 -1.60 18.18 -17.04
N GLU A 14 -0.46 18.81 -16.76
CA GLU A 14 0.49 19.22 -17.79
C GLU A 14 1.09 18.04 -18.57
N ALA A 15 1.15 16.87 -17.96
CA ALA A 15 1.73 15.68 -18.55
C ALA A 15 0.78 15.00 -19.54
N VAL A 16 -0.49 14.81 -19.16
CA VAL A 16 -1.49 14.14 -20.00
C VAL A 16 -1.90 15.00 -21.20
N GLU A 17 -1.88 16.31 -21.05
CA GLU A 17 -2.20 17.26 -22.14
C GLU A 17 -1.14 17.27 -23.26
N GLN A 18 0.06 16.73 -23.02
CA GLN A 18 1.09 16.56 -24.04
C GLN A 18 0.88 15.30 -24.90
N ILE A 19 0.03 14.38 -24.47
CA ILE A 19 -0.12 13.06 -25.10
C ILE A 19 -1.52 12.81 -25.70
N ALA A 20 -2.47 13.72 -25.47
CA ALA A 20 -3.84 13.57 -25.97
C ALA A 20 -4.33 14.83 -26.67
N ASP A 21 -5.19 14.64 -27.69
CA ASP A 21 -5.85 15.76 -28.39
C ASP A 21 -7.00 16.35 -27.58
N GLU A 22 -7.67 15.51 -26.79
CA GLU A 22 -8.79 15.88 -25.90
C GLU A 22 -8.64 15.19 -24.55
N VAL A 23 -8.61 15.97 -23.47
CA VAL A 23 -8.57 15.48 -22.09
C VAL A 23 -9.78 15.96 -21.33
N VAL A 24 -10.54 15.04 -20.74
CA VAL A 24 -11.70 15.34 -19.90
C VAL A 24 -11.41 14.93 -18.48
N TYR A 25 -11.50 15.88 -17.56
CA TYR A 25 -11.25 15.64 -16.13
C TYR A 25 -12.58 15.50 -15.39
N LEU A 26 -12.78 14.36 -14.74
CA LEU A 26 -13.97 14.05 -13.96
C LEU A 26 -13.61 13.55 -12.55
N PRO A 27 -14.49 13.72 -11.56
CA PRO A 27 -14.35 13.03 -10.28
C PRO A 27 -14.37 11.52 -10.50
N GLY A 28 -13.49 10.78 -9.83
CA GLY A 28 -13.37 9.32 -10.03
C GLY A 28 -14.67 8.52 -9.79
N SER A 29 -15.56 9.00 -8.91
CA SER A 29 -16.90 8.41 -8.69
C SER A 29 -17.97 8.91 -9.67
N GLY A 30 -17.63 9.83 -10.56
CA GLY A 30 -18.59 10.50 -11.46
C GLY A 30 -18.48 10.07 -12.92
N PHE A 31 -17.72 9.05 -13.25
CA PHE A 31 -17.66 8.53 -14.62
C PHE A 31 -18.97 7.84 -14.99
N THR A 32 -19.55 8.27 -16.09
CA THR A 32 -20.81 7.69 -16.63
C THR A 32 -20.58 7.00 -17.96
N VAL A 33 -21.51 6.14 -18.35
CA VAL A 33 -21.51 5.47 -19.68
C VAL A 33 -21.41 6.50 -20.81
N GLY A 34 -22.08 7.66 -20.65
CA GLY A 34 -22.03 8.75 -21.64
C GLY A 34 -20.65 9.35 -21.80
N ASP A 35 -19.92 9.53 -20.69
CA ASP A 35 -18.59 10.12 -20.68
C ASP A 35 -17.57 9.21 -21.37
N VAL A 36 -17.61 7.90 -21.08
CA VAL A 36 -16.61 6.93 -21.57
C VAL A 36 -16.89 6.45 -22.99
N ARG A 37 -18.08 6.74 -23.53
CA ARG A 37 -18.55 6.17 -24.80
C ARG A 37 -17.60 6.41 -25.96
N ASP A 38 -17.05 7.61 -26.08
CA ASP A 38 -16.19 8.04 -27.17
C ASP A 38 -14.72 8.18 -26.78
N ALA A 39 -14.37 7.78 -25.55
CA ALA A 39 -13.01 7.83 -25.06
C ALA A 39 -12.17 6.68 -25.64
N ASP A 40 -10.90 6.97 -25.97
CA ASP A 40 -9.92 5.96 -26.37
C ASP A 40 -9.26 5.29 -25.14
N ALA A 41 -9.07 6.07 -24.05
CA ALA A 41 -8.44 5.58 -22.83
C ALA A 41 -9.02 6.23 -21.56
N LEU A 42 -8.86 5.53 -20.43
CA LEU A 42 -9.16 6.03 -19.09
C LEU A 42 -7.90 6.04 -18.25
N VAL A 43 -7.68 7.13 -17.49
CA VAL A 43 -6.66 7.18 -16.43
C VAL A 43 -7.38 7.42 -15.11
N ILE A 44 -7.38 6.39 -14.25
CA ILE A 44 -8.28 6.31 -13.10
C ILE A 44 -7.54 6.06 -11.79
N ARG A 45 -8.30 6.07 -10.70
CA ARG A 45 -7.91 5.55 -9.37
C ARG A 45 -9.03 4.66 -8.83
N THR A 46 -8.89 4.23 -7.57
CA THR A 46 -9.77 3.27 -6.89
C THR A 46 -11.27 3.63 -6.82
N ARG A 47 -11.65 4.89 -7.08
CA ARG A 47 -13.05 5.34 -7.02
C ARG A 47 -13.84 5.11 -8.30
N THR A 48 -13.17 4.81 -9.42
CA THR A 48 -13.83 4.49 -10.69
C THR A 48 -13.95 2.98 -10.83
N ARG A 49 -15.17 2.46 -10.83
CA ARG A 49 -15.42 1.05 -11.10
C ARG A 49 -15.45 0.80 -12.60
N CYS A 50 -14.42 0.15 -13.12
CA CYS A 50 -14.34 -0.27 -14.52
C CYS A 50 -14.90 -1.68 -14.65
N ASN A 51 -16.20 -1.76 -14.91
CA ASN A 51 -16.93 -3.02 -15.08
C ASN A 51 -17.76 -2.98 -16.38
N ARG A 52 -18.46 -4.06 -16.69
CA ARG A 52 -19.34 -4.16 -17.86
C ARG A 52 -20.34 -3.00 -17.93
N GLU A 53 -20.96 -2.62 -16.81
CA GLU A 53 -21.95 -1.56 -16.75
C GLU A 53 -21.41 -0.22 -17.26
N LEU A 54 -20.18 0.15 -16.91
CA LEU A 54 -19.53 1.39 -17.35
C LEU A 54 -19.00 1.29 -18.78
N LEU A 55 -18.40 0.15 -19.16
CA LEU A 55 -17.54 0.05 -20.34
C LEU A 55 -18.24 -0.52 -21.57
N GLU A 56 -19.40 -1.20 -21.42
CA GLU A 56 -20.07 -1.86 -22.54
C GLU A 56 -20.51 -0.84 -23.60
N GLY A 57 -20.13 -1.10 -24.86
CA GLY A 57 -20.41 -0.23 -26.00
C GLY A 57 -19.55 1.04 -26.07
N SER A 58 -18.55 1.19 -25.19
CA SER A 58 -17.56 2.26 -25.28
C SER A 58 -16.48 1.97 -26.34
N LYS A 59 -15.72 3.01 -26.72
CA LYS A 59 -14.54 2.89 -27.59
C LYS A 59 -13.23 2.67 -26.82
N VAL A 60 -13.30 2.54 -25.49
CA VAL A 60 -12.13 2.41 -24.61
C VAL A 60 -11.30 1.18 -25.00
N LYS A 61 -10.03 1.40 -25.25
CA LYS A 61 -9.04 0.34 -25.58
C LYS A 61 -8.03 0.13 -24.47
N PHE A 62 -7.85 1.15 -23.61
CA PHE A 62 -6.83 1.12 -22.58
C PHE A 62 -7.28 1.78 -21.29
N ILE A 63 -6.95 1.16 -20.16
CA ILE A 63 -7.20 1.69 -18.83
C ILE A 63 -5.90 1.68 -18.04
N ALA A 64 -5.43 2.85 -17.58
CA ALA A 64 -4.37 2.95 -16.61
C ALA A 64 -4.94 3.31 -15.24
N THR A 65 -4.69 2.51 -14.22
CA THR A 65 -4.99 2.92 -12.84
C THR A 65 -3.72 3.39 -12.14
N ALA A 66 -3.70 4.67 -11.74
CA ALA A 66 -2.58 5.27 -10.99
C ALA A 66 -2.57 4.76 -9.52
N THR A 67 -2.68 3.44 -9.36
CA THR A 67 -2.73 2.71 -8.09
C THR A 67 -2.06 1.35 -8.22
N ILE A 68 -1.71 0.73 -7.10
CA ILE A 68 -1.21 -0.65 -7.07
C ILE A 68 -2.37 -1.64 -7.12
N GLY A 69 -3.34 -1.48 -6.21
CA GLY A 69 -4.55 -2.30 -6.19
C GLY A 69 -5.43 -2.04 -7.41
N PHE A 70 -6.05 -3.08 -7.91
CA PHE A 70 -6.93 -3.05 -9.09
C PHE A 70 -8.29 -3.71 -8.82
N ASP A 71 -8.69 -3.84 -7.57
CA ASP A 71 -9.96 -4.46 -7.14
C ASP A 71 -11.22 -3.76 -7.72
N HIS A 72 -11.04 -2.54 -8.25
CA HIS A 72 -12.06 -1.74 -8.94
C HIS A 72 -12.13 -1.98 -10.46
N ILE A 73 -11.27 -2.85 -11.00
CA ILE A 73 -11.26 -3.24 -12.42
C ILE A 73 -11.81 -4.67 -12.53
N ASP A 74 -12.85 -4.84 -13.35
CA ASP A 74 -13.36 -6.14 -13.75
C ASP A 74 -12.44 -6.72 -14.83
N VAL A 75 -11.46 -7.48 -14.39
CA VAL A 75 -10.41 -8.04 -15.24
C VAL A 75 -11.00 -8.98 -16.28
N ASP A 76 -11.94 -9.84 -15.86
CA ASP A 76 -12.57 -10.83 -16.74
C ASP A 76 -13.34 -10.14 -17.87
N TYR A 77 -14.06 -9.07 -17.55
CA TYR A 77 -14.74 -8.27 -18.56
C TYR A 77 -13.77 -7.52 -19.47
N CYS A 78 -12.70 -6.95 -18.95
CA CYS A 78 -11.69 -6.29 -19.77
C CYS A 78 -11.06 -7.25 -20.78
N ASP A 79 -10.73 -8.46 -20.35
CA ASP A 79 -10.19 -9.51 -21.22
C ASP A 79 -11.21 -9.94 -22.31
N GLU A 80 -12.49 -10.12 -21.93
CA GLU A 80 -13.58 -10.43 -22.85
C GLU A 80 -13.78 -9.33 -23.92
N ALA A 81 -13.72 -8.06 -23.49
CA ALA A 81 -13.93 -6.90 -24.33
C ALA A 81 -12.67 -6.47 -25.13
N GLY A 82 -11.52 -7.10 -24.91
CA GLY A 82 -10.24 -6.74 -25.51
C GLY A 82 -9.69 -5.39 -25.04
N ILE A 83 -10.07 -4.97 -23.84
CA ILE A 83 -9.58 -3.75 -23.19
C ILE A 83 -8.29 -4.07 -22.43
N VAL A 84 -7.19 -3.46 -22.79
CA VAL A 84 -5.94 -3.59 -22.06
C VAL A 84 -5.97 -2.71 -20.82
N TRP A 85 -5.58 -3.24 -19.67
CA TRP A 85 -5.45 -2.44 -18.46
C TRP A 85 -4.07 -2.60 -17.83
N LYS A 86 -3.61 -1.55 -17.14
CA LYS A 86 -2.35 -1.52 -16.41
C LYS A 86 -2.52 -0.82 -15.06
N ASN A 87 -1.83 -1.35 -14.06
CA ASN A 87 -1.66 -0.72 -12.75
C ASN A 87 -0.20 -0.29 -12.55
N CYS A 88 0.11 0.29 -11.38
CA CYS A 88 1.42 0.83 -11.07
C CYS A 88 2.11 0.03 -9.95
N PRO A 89 2.57 -1.21 -10.20
CA PRO A 89 3.14 -2.06 -9.17
C PRO A 89 4.43 -1.45 -8.61
N GLY A 90 4.52 -1.35 -7.28
CA GLY A 90 5.71 -0.83 -6.60
C GLY A 90 5.85 0.69 -6.57
N CYS A 91 4.94 1.47 -7.16
CA CYS A 91 5.04 2.93 -7.23
C CYS A 91 5.22 3.59 -5.85
N ASN A 92 4.61 3.04 -4.80
CA ASN A 92 4.68 3.55 -3.43
C ASN A 92 5.45 2.63 -2.46
N ALA A 93 6.23 1.70 -2.96
CA ALA A 93 6.94 0.75 -2.10
C ALA A 93 7.93 1.45 -1.16
N GLY A 94 8.54 2.57 -1.58
CA GLY A 94 9.38 3.41 -0.73
C GLY A 94 8.59 4.09 0.40
N SER A 95 7.34 4.49 0.15
CA SER A 95 6.47 5.03 1.20
C SER A 95 6.22 4.03 2.32
N VAL A 96 5.91 2.77 1.94
CA VAL A 96 5.64 1.70 2.92
C VAL A 96 6.92 1.31 3.65
N GLU A 97 8.06 1.27 2.96
CA GLU A 97 9.38 1.09 3.57
C GLU A 97 9.65 2.17 4.63
N GLN A 98 9.46 3.45 4.30
CA GLN A 98 9.62 4.56 5.24
C GLN A 98 8.68 4.43 6.44
N TYR A 99 7.40 4.06 6.20
CA TYR A 99 6.43 3.82 7.27
C TYR A 99 6.92 2.73 8.23
N LEU A 100 7.32 1.57 7.70
CA LEU A 100 7.80 0.47 8.55
C LEU A 100 9.12 0.81 9.24
N HIS A 101 10.02 1.54 8.60
CA HIS A 101 11.25 2.01 9.26
C HIS A 101 10.92 2.89 10.47
N SER A 102 10.02 3.87 10.32
CA SER A 102 9.53 4.66 11.46
C SER A 102 8.91 3.79 12.56
N VAL A 103 8.10 2.79 12.17
CA VAL A 103 7.53 1.83 13.12
C VAL A 103 8.61 1.08 13.91
N LEU A 104 9.63 0.55 13.24
CA LEU A 104 10.73 -0.15 13.90
C LEU A 104 11.50 0.76 14.89
N LEU A 105 11.77 2.01 14.50
CA LEU A 105 12.39 3.00 15.41
C LEU A 105 11.49 3.31 16.61
N LEU A 106 10.17 3.41 16.41
CA LEU A 106 9.23 3.61 17.51
C LEU A 106 9.13 2.39 18.44
N LEU A 107 9.16 1.17 17.89
CA LEU A 107 9.23 -0.05 18.69
C LEU A 107 10.52 -0.09 19.53
N LYS A 108 11.66 0.30 18.94
CA LYS A 108 12.93 0.44 19.66
C LYS A 108 12.80 1.45 20.80
N ARG A 109 12.33 2.65 20.53
CA ARG A 109 12.29 3.77 21.49
C ARG A 109 11.20 3.63 22.57
N ARG A 110 10.00 3.17 22.17
CA ARG A 110 8.81 3.18 23.08
C ARG A 110 8.49 1.83 23.68
N LYS A 111 8.92 0.73 23.05
CA LYS A 111 8.66 -0.64 23.52
C LYS A 111 9.93 -1.39 23.92
N GLY A 112 11.10 -0.77 23.82
CA GLY A 112 12.38 -1.34 24.22
C GLY A 112 12.84 -2.51 23.35
N VAL A 113 12.40 -2.57 22.10
CA VAL A 113 12.84 -3.61 21.16
C VAL A 113 14.29 -3.35 20.74
N ARG A 114 15.13 -4.36 20.86
CA ARG A 114 16.51 -4.33 20.34
C ARG A 114 16.51 -4.94 18.95
N LEU A 115 16.60 -4.07 17.92
CA LEU A 115 16.44 -4.49 16.52
C LEU A 115 17.50 -5.53 16.13
N GLU A 116 18.73 -5.32 16.54
CA GLU A 116 19.89 -6.18 16.20
C GLU A 116 19.78 -7.60 16.79
N GLU A 117 18.94 -7.77 17.82
CA GLU A 117 18.68 -9.05 18.47
C GLU A 117 17.34 -9.66 18.05
N SER A 118 16.58 -8.94 17.22
CA SER A 118 15.21 -9.32 16.84
C SER A 118 15.18 -10.00 15.46
N CYS A 119 14.23 -10.91 15.30
CA CYS A 119 13.90 -11.55 14.04
C CYS A 119 12.65 -10.93 13.44
N LEU A 120 12.77 -10.40 12.21
CA LEU A 120 11.65 -9.91 11.41
C LEU A 120 11.18 -10.99 10.44
N GLY A 121 9.90 -11.37 10.52
CA GLY A 121 9.23 -12.21 9.53
C GLY A 121 8.51 -11.36 8.50
N ILE A 122 8.76 -11.58 7.23
CA ILE A 122 8.12 -10.87 6.12
C ILE A 122 7.23 -11.83 5.37
N VAL A 123 5.92 -11.56 5.34
CA VAL A 123 4.91 -12.33 4.60
C VAL A 123 4.56 -11.56 3.33
N GLY A 124 4.92 -12.12 2.17
CA GLY A 124 4.85 -11.47 0.86
C GLY A 124 6.12 -10.66 0.55
N VAL A 125 6.93 -11.17 -0.38
CA VAL A 125 8.26 -10.60 -0.73
C VAL A 125 8.24 -10.06 -2.16
N GLY A 126 7.22 -9.22 -2.46
CA GLY A 126 7.10 -8.45 -3.68
C GLY A 126 7.92 -7.14 -3.64
N HIS A 127 7.44 -6.10 -4.31
CA HIS A 127 8.11 -4.79 -4.35
C HIS A 127 8.33 -4.19 -2.95
N VAL A 128 7.32 -4.28 -2.07
CA VAL A 128 7.39 -3.76 -0.71
C VAL A 128 8.27 -4.67 0.16
N GLY A 129 7.94 -5.96 0.23
CA GLY A 129 8.65 -6.90 1.11
C GLY A 129 10.15 -6.98 0.83
N SER A 130 10.58 -6.89 -0.45
CA SER A 130 12.00 -6.87 -0.81
C SER A 130 12.74 -5.60 -0.37
N ARG A 131 12.04 -4.45 -0.31
CA ARG A 131 12.62 -3.22 0.24
C ARG A 131 12.76 -3.30 1.75
N ILE A 132 11.71 -3.80 2.41
CA ILE A 132 11.70 -4.02 3.87
C ILE A 132 12.76 -5.01 4.30
N GLN A 133 12.98 -6.09 3.52
CA GLN A 133 14.09 -7.01 3.77
C GLN A 133 15.43 -6.27 3.83
N ARG A 134 15.76 -5.53 2.78
CA ARG A 134 17.03 -4.77 2.71
C ARG A 134 17.19 -3.77 3.84
N MET A 135 16.12 -3.03 4.14
CA MET A 135 16.10 -2.07 5.25
C MET A 135 16.34 -2.76 6.60
N ALA A 136 15.65 -3.86 6.87
CA ALA A 136 15.79 -4.59 8.13
C ALA A 136 17.18 -5.24 8.28
N GLU A 137 17.73 -5.80 7.21
CA GLU A 137 19.10 -6.32 7.17
C GLU A 137 20.14 -5.21 7.44
N ALA A 138 19.93 -4.00 6.88
CA ALA A 138 20.80 -2.84 7.15
C ALA A 138 20.69 -2.33 8.61
N LEU A 139 19.54 -2.57 9.27
CA LEU A 139 19.36 -2.32 10.72
C LEU A 139 19.93 -3.45 11.60
N GLY A 140 20.59 -4.45 11.02
CA GLY A 140 21.19 -5.56 11.73
C GLY A 140 20.23 -6.64 12.19
N MET A 141 18.97 -6.62 11.71
CA MET A 141 17.97 -7.63 12.08
C MET A 141 18.19 -8.96 11.36
N ARG A 142 17.87 -10.08 12.01
CA ARG A 142 17.67 -11.35 11.33
C ARG A 142 16.34 -11.29 10.57
N VAL A 143 16.33 -11.70 9.30
CA VAL A 143 15.11 -11.68 8.48
C VAL A 143 14.74 -13.08 8.03
N LEU A 144 13.45 -13.44 8.13
CA LEU A 144 12.86 -14.66 7.58
C LEU A 144 11.78 -14.27 6.57
N LEU A 145 11.78 -14.94 5.42
CA LEU A 145 10.93 -14.60 4.28
C LEU A 145 9.90 -15.70 4.03
N ASN A 146 8.64 -15.31 3.83
CA ASN A 146 7.57 -16.20 3.42
C ASN A 146 6.91 -15.66 2.14
N ASP A 147 7.03 -16.40 1.04
CA ASP A 147 6.36 -16.11 -0.23
C ASP A 147 6.10 -17.43 -0.98
N PRO A 148 5.00 -18.14 -0.67
CA PRO A 148 4.71 -19.43 -1.29
C PRO A 148 4.68 -19.41 -2.82
N PRO A 149 4.11 -18.38 -3.50
CA PRO A 149 4.19 -18.29 -4.96
C PRO A 149 5.61 -18.27 -5.52
N ARG A 150 6.55 -17.61 -4.84
CA ARG A 150 7.95 -17.55 -5.26
C ARG A 150 8.69 -18.86 -4.97
N ALA A 151 8.43 -19.45 -3.80
CA ALA A 151 8.97 -20.76 -3.43
C ALA A 151 8.55 -21.86 -4.44
N ASP A 152 7.29 -21.87 -4.85
CA ASP A 152 6.77 -22.82 -5.83
C ASP A 152 7.35 -22.64 -7.24
N ARG A 153 7.85 -21.45 -7.56
CA ARG A 153 8.63 -21.22 -8.80
C ARG A 153 10.08 -21.66 -8.71
N GLY A 154 10.49 -22.26 -7.57
CA GLY A 154 11.85 -22.73 -7.35
C GLY A 154 12.83 -21.69 -6.81
N GLU A 155 12.35 -20.50 -6.41
CA GLU A 155 13.19 -19.51 -5.75
C GLU A 155 13.51 -19.97 -4.31
N THR A 156 14.72 -19.76 -3.85
CA THR A 156 15.19 -20.21 -2.53
C THR A 156 15.17 -19.09 -1.48
N GLY A 157 15.32 -19.46 -0.20
CA GLY A 157 15.38 -18.50 0.91
C GLY A 157 14.03 -18.23 1.56
N PHE A 158 12.97 -18.91 1.14
CA PHE A 158 11.64 -18.81 1.75
C PHE A 158 11.40 -19.93 2.75
N VAL A 159 10.63 -19.64 3.78
CA VAL A 159 10.19 -20.59 4.80
C VAL A 159 8.67 -20.59 4.94
N ASP A 160 8.12 -21.61 5.57
CA ASP A 160 6.69 -21.68 5.83
C ASP A 160 6.25 -20.62 6.87
N LEU A 161 5.01 -20.18 6.79
CA LEU A 161 4.41 -19.22 7.73
C LEU A 161 4.52 -19.71 9.19
N SER A 162 4.42 -21.02 9.41
CA SER A 162 4.60 -21.63 10.72
C SER A 162 6.00 -21.44 11.31
N VAL A 163 7.02 -21.27 10.47
CA VAL A 163 8.40 -20.95 10.93
C VAL A 163 8.44 -19.52 11.45
N LEU A 164 7.81 -18.57 10.73
CA LEU A 164 7.68 -17.20 11.21
C LEU A 164 6.95 -17.14 12.56
N ALA A 165 5.85 -17.88 12.69
CA ALA A 165 5.08 -17.96 13.93
C ALA A 165 5.90 -18.46 15.13
N ARG A 166 6.87 -19.34 14.90
CA ARG A 166 7.76 -19.88 15.96
C ARG A 166 8.95 -18.99 16.28
N GLU A 167 9.51 -18.29 15.28
CA GLU A 167 10.86 -17.72 15.40
C GLU A 167 10.90 -16.19 15.41
N CYS A 168 9.87 -15.50 14.89
CA CYS A 168 9.94 -14.07 14.72
C CYS A 168 9.46 -13.28 15.94
N ASP A 169 10.10 -12.14 16.17
CA ASP A 169 9.75 -11.15 17.20
C ASP A 169 8.84 -10.05 16.64
N ILE A 170 8.89 -9.86 15.34
CA ILE A 170 8.02 -8.96 14.57
C ILE A 170 7.60 -9.70 13.30
N ILE A 171 6.32 -9.68 12.93
CA ILE A 171 5.81 -10.27 11.69
C ILE A 171 5.05 -9.19 10.92
N THR A 172 5.43 -8.95 9.66
CA THR A 172 4.83 -7.92 8.82
C THR A 172 4.26 -8.51 7.53
N PHE A 173 3.07 -8.03 7.13
CA PHE A 173 2.32 -8.57 5.99
C PHE A 173 2.29 -7.58 4.83
N HIS A 174 2.69 -8.07 3.63
CA HIS A 174 2.80 -7.29 2.38
C HIS A 174 2.26 -8.09 1.19
N THR A 175 1.20 -8.84 1.41
CA THR A 175 0.55 -9.70 0.40
C THR A 175 -0.58 -8.97 -0.32
N PRO A 176 -0.91 -9.34 -1.57
CA PRO A 176 -2.19 -8.99 -2.15
C PRO A 176 -3.33 -9.70 -1.41
N LEU A 177 -4.57 -9.23 -1.60
CA LEU A 177 -5.75 -9.92 -1.10
C LEU A 177 -6.23 -10.94 -2.14
N ASN A 178 -5.99 -12.21 -1.87
CA ASN A 178 -6.51 -13.34 -2.65
C ASN A 178 -7.59 -14.05 -1.82
N ARG A 179 -8.84 -13.98 -2.27
CA ARG A 179 -9.96 -14.59 -1.53
C ARG A 179 -10.03 -16.10 -1.69
N ASN A 180 -9.52 -16.63 -2.78
CA ASN A 180 -9.62 -18.05 -3.16
C ASN A 180 -8.31 -18.57 -3.76
N GLY A 181 -8.26 -19.88 -4.02
CA GLY A 181 -7.15 -20.54 -4.71
C GLY A 181 -6.00 -20.97 -3.80
N LYS A 182 -4.95 -21.50 -4.41
CA LYS A 182 -3.77 -22.08 -3.72
C LYS A 182 -3.07 -21.07 -2.79
N TYR A 183 -3.03 -19.82 -3.20
CA TYR A 183 -2.34 -18.74 -2.47
C TYR A 183 -3.34 -17.75 -1.85
N LYS A 184 -4.40 -18.30 -1.25
CA LYS A 184 -5.39 -17.52 -0.50
C LYS A 184 -4.69 -16.74 0.62
N THR A 185 -4.98 -15.43 0.71
CA THR A 185 -4.48 -14.55 1.76
C THR A 185 -5.61 -13.94 2.59
N PHE A 186 -6.85 -14.11 2.18
CA PHE A 186 -8.01 -13.73 2.98
C PHE A 186 -8.01 -14.51 4.30
N HIS A 187 -7.98 -13.78 5.42
CA HIS A 187 -7.83 -14.30 6.77
C HIS A 187 -6.61 -15.24 6.91
N LEU A 188 -5.49 -14.86 6.30
CA LEU A 188 -4.23 -15.61 6.45
C LEU A 188 -3.73 -15.60 7.89
N ALA A 189 -3.95 -14.47 8.60
CA ALA A 189 -3.72 -14.34 10.03
C ALA A 189 -5.06 -14.48 10.77
N ASP A 190 -5.52 -15.71 10.92
CA ASP A 190 -6.71 -16.14 11.64
C ASP A 190 -6.41 -16.61 13.08
N ALA A 191 -7.40 -17.17 13.74
CA ALA A 191 -7.26 -17.67 15.10
C ALA A 191 -6.20 -18.78 15.22
N ASP A 192 -6.06 -19.65 14.22
CA ASP A 192 -5.09 -20.74 14.22
C ASP A 192 -3.66 -20.19 14.06
N PHE A 193 -3.46 -19.18 13.19
CA PHE A 193 -2.19 -18.47 13.08
C PHE A 193 -1.78 -17.87 14.43
N PHE A 194 -2.67 -17.12 15.09
CA PHE A 194 -2.36 -16.53 16.39
C PHE A 194 -2.15 -17.56 17.49
N ALA A 195 -2.85 -18.69 17.45
CA ALA A 195 -2.63 -19.81 18.38
C ALA A 195 -1.25 -20.46 18.21
N GLY A 196 -0.71 -20.46 16.99
CA GLY A 196 0.60 -21.02 16.65
C GLY A 196 1.79 -20.18 17.07
N LEU A 197 1.61 -18.92 17.50
CA LEU A 197 2.68 -18.01 17.87
C LEU A 197 3.41 -18.46 19.13
N GLN A 198 4.76 -18.48 19.12
CA GLN A 198 5.56 -18.92 20.26
C GLN A 198 6.33 -17.79 20.95
N ARG A 199 6.65 -16.70 20.23
CA ARG A 199 7.49 -15.60 20.73
C ARG A 199 6.76 -14.34 21.09
N LYS A 200 5.42 -14.32 21.05
CA LYS A 200 4.60 -13.12 21.26
C LYS A 200 5.09 -11.94 20.42
N PRO A 201 5.03 -12.03 19.10
CA PRO A 201 5.57 -11.00 18.21
C PRO A 201 4.77 -9.69 18.29
N PHE A 202 5.35 -8.63 17.72
CA PHE A 202 4.58 -7.50 17.20
C PHE A 202 4.04 -7.87 15.81
N ILE A 203 2.80 -7.50 15.52
CA ILE A 203 2.15 -7.76 14.24
C ILE A 203 1.99 -6.44 13.49
N VAL A 204 2.37 -6.41 12.21
CA VAL A 204 2.25 -5.23 11.35
C VAL A 204 1.46 -5.58 10.10
N ASN A 205 0.41 -4.81 9.78
CA ASN A 205 -0.34 -4.95 8.54
C ASN A 205 -0.42 -3.62 7.78
N THR A 206 0.24 -3.56 6.64
CA THR A 206 0.20 -2.44 5.69
C THR A 206 -0.24 -2.92 4.29
N SER A 207 -0.88 -4.09 4.21
CA SER A 207 -1.26 -4.71 2.93
C SER A 207 -2.75 -4.53 2.61
N ARG A 208 -3.61 -5.40 3.12
CA ARG A 208 -5.08 -5.32 3.06
C ARG A 208 -5.64 -5.77 4.40
N GLY A 209 -6.72 -5.12 4.85
CA GLY A 209 -7.35 -5.41 6.14
C GLY A 209 -7.75 -6.85 6.29
N GLU A 210 -8.40 -7.40 5.26
CA GLU A 210 -8.93 -8.77 5.25
C GLU A 210 -7.84 -9.86 5.17
N VAL A 211 -6.57 -9.51 5.15
CA VAL A 211 -5.47 -10.48 5.36
C VAL A 211 -5.44 -10.95 6.82
N MET A 212 -5.95 -10.13 7.74
CA MET A 212 -6.09 -10.48 9.16
C MET A 212 -7.56 -10.54 9.56
N GLU A 213 -7.92 -11.55 10.30
CA GLU A 213 -9.23 -11.62 10.93
C GLU A 213 -9.27 -10.69 12.15
N THR A 214 -10.11 -9.66 12.10
CA THR A 214 -10.18 -8.60 13.12
C THR A 214 -10.43 -9.15 14.53
N LEU A 215 -11.36 -10.10 14.68
CA LEU A 215 -11.69 -10.65 16.01
C LEU A 215 -10.57 -11.55 16.54
N ALA A 216 -9.89 -12.31 15.70
CA ALA A 216 -8.75 -13.13 16.09
C ALA A 216 -7.56 -12.26 16.55
N LEU A 217 -7.27 -11.16 15.83
CA LEU A 217 -6.24 -10.19 16.23
C LEU A 217 -6.59 -9.53 17.56
N LEU A 218 -7.85 -9.14 17.76
CA LEU A 218 -8.33 -8.53 19.01
C LEU A 218 -8.23 -9.50 20.19
N ASP A 219 -8.55 -10.77 19.99
CA ASP A 219 -8.36 -11.82 21.00
C ASP A 219 -6.88 -12.05 21.30
N ALA A 220 -6.02 -12.11 20.30
CA ALA A 220 -4.58 -12.26 20.48
C ALA A 220 -3.95 -11.12 21.30
N LEU A 221 -4.43 -9.88 21.11
CA LEU A 221 -4.06 -8.73 21.94
C LEU A 221 -4.56 -8.88 23.39
N LYS A 222 -5.83 -9.28 23.57
CA LYS A 222 -6.46 -9.44 24.89
C LYS A 222 -5.82 -10.56 25.70
N THR A 223 -5.47 -11.66 25.06
CA THR A 223 -4.88 -12.84 25.71
C THR A 223 -3.36 -12.77 25.85
N GLY A 224 -2.72 -11.73 25.30
CA GLY A 224 -1.27 -11.54 25.33
C GLY A 224 -0.50 -12.57 24.49
N ARG A 225 -1.10 -13.11 23.45
CA ARG A 225 -0.42 -13.95 22.46
C ARG A 225 0.51 -13.15 21.58
N ILE A 226 0.22 -11.88 21.37
CA ILE A 226 1.09 -10.90 20.75
C ILE A 226 1.42 -9.79 21.74
N ARG A 227 2.55 -9.10 21.53
CA ARG A 227 2.93 -7.95 22.37
C ARG A 227 2.08 -6.74 22.06
N ASP A 228 1.90 -6.46 20.77
CA ASP A 228 1.13 -5.33 20.27
C ASP A 228 0.97 -5.43 18.75
N ALA A 229 0.22 -4.51 18.14
CA ALA A 229 0.02 -4.46 16.70
C ALA A 229 0.16 -3.04 16.12
N VAL A 230 0.52 -2.96 14.84
CA VAL A 230 0.54 -1.76 14.01
C VAL A 230 -0.32 -2.04 12.79
N ILE A 231 -1.43 -1.34 12.66
CA ILE A 231 -2.42 -1.59 11.63
C ILE A 231 -2.65 -0.32 10.82
N ASP A 232 -2.34 -0.38 9.53
CA ASP A 232 -2.62 0.69 8.58
C ASP A 232 -3.83 0.37 7.71
N THR A 233 -4.07 -0.92 7.46
CA THR A 233 -5.19 -1.42 6.66
C THR A 233 -6.12 -2.27 7.49
N TRP A 234 -7.43 -2.05 7.34
CA TRP A 234 -8.44 -2.59 8.24
C TRP A 234 -9.51 -3.36 7.49
N GLU A 235 -10.13 -4.37 8.11
CA GLU A 235 -11.38 -4.90 7.59
C GLU A 235 -12.48 -3.83 7.71
N ASN A 236 -13.36 -3.79 6.70
CA ASN A 236 -14.53 -2.91 6.62
C ASN A 236 -14.21 -1.40 6.58
N GLU A 237 -13.06 -1.00 6.04
CA GLU A 237 -12.79 0.42 5.82
C GLU A 237 -13.95 1.11 5.07
N PRO A 238 -14.38 2.29 5.48
CA PRO A 238 -13.85 3.14 6.57
C PRO A 238 -14.44 2.83 7.97
N ASP A 239 -15.40 1.91 8.09
CA ASP A 239 -16.12 1.57 9.32
C ASP A 239 -15.32 0.54 10.13
N ILE A 240 -14.15 0.95 10.60
CA ILE A 240 -13.18 0.09 11.29
C ILE A 240 -13.62 -0.27 12.72
N HIS A 241 -13.12 -1.40 13.22
CA HIS A 241 -13.49 -1.90 14.55
C HIS A 241 -12.93 -1.01 15.67
N PRO A 242 -13.78 -0.32 16.48
CA PRO A 242 -13.31 0.71 17.42
C PRO A 242 -12.44 0.15 18.54
N ASP A 243 -12.77 -1.01 19.09
CA ASP A 243 -11.97 -1.61 20.16
C ASP A 243 -10.59 -2.03 19.68
N LEU A 244 -10.46 -2.49 18.43
CA LEU A 244 -9.18 -2.83 17.84
C LEU A 244 -8.33 -1.57 17.68
N LEU A 245 -8.90 -0.50 17.11
CA LEU A 245 -8.22 0.78 16.92
C LEU A 245 -7.65 1.31 18.26
N GLN A 246 -8.43 1.26 19.33
CA GLN A 246 -7.96 1.76 20.64
C GLN A 246 -6.87 0.88 21.27
N LYS A 247 -6.84 -0.42 20.95
CA LYS A 247 -5.89 -1.37 21.56
C LYS A 247 -4.55 -1.45 20.89
N VAL A 248 -4.48 -1.22 19.56
CA VAL A 248 -3.21 -1.32 18.81
C VAL A 248 -2.24 -0.21 19.19
N PHE A 249 -0.95 -0.50 19.12
CA PHE A 249 0.11 0.49 19.34
C PHE A 249 -0.02 1.68 18.37
N LEU A 250 -0.10 1.40 17.08
CA LEU A 250 -0.36 2.39 16.04
C LEU A 250 -1.51 1.90 15.15
N GLY A 251 -2.47 2.80 14.91
CA GLY A 251 -3.55 2.58 13.96
C GLY A 251 -3.66 3.77 13.03
N THR A 252 -3.41 3.59 11.73
CA THR A 252 -3.38 4.67 10.74
C THR A 252 -4.43 4.47 9.65
N PRO A 253 -4.92 5.54 8.97
CA PRO A 253 -6.06 5.46 8.07
C PRO A 253 -5.64 5.07 6.64
N HIS A 254 -4.96 3.93 6.47
CA HIS A 254 -4.51 3.38 5.19
C HIS A 254 -3.63 4.34 4.40
N ILE A 255 -2.59 4.85 5.05
CA ILE A 255 -1.67 5.89 4.52
C ILE A 255 -0.21 5.47 4.46
N ALA A 256 0.13 4.24 4.82
CA ALA A 256 1.51 3.76 4.76
C ALA A 256 2.14 3.98 3.38
N GLY A 257 1.36 3.80 2.31
CA GLY A 257 1.74 4.07 0.93
C GLY A 257 1.54 5.51 0.43
N TYR A 258 1.23 6.48 1.31
CA TYR A 258 0.88 7.85 0.91
C TYR A 258 2.06 8.80 1.03
N SER A 259 2.89 8.88 -0.03
CA SER A 259 3.90 9.93 -0.20
C SER A 259 3.65 10.69 -1.51
N ALA A 260 4.23 11.88 -1.63
CA ALA A 260 4.25 12.63 -2.89
C ALA A 260 5.08 11.89 -3.95
N ASP A 261 6.14 11.21 -3.54
CA ASP A 261 6.99 10.40 -4.40
C ASP A 261 6.22 9.21 -4.97
N GLY A 262 5.52 8.44 -4.13
CA GLY A 262 4.68 7.33 -4.56
C GLY A 262 3.55 7.77 -5.49
N LYS A 263 2.91 8.92 -5.20
CA LYS A 263 1.87 9.51 -6.06
C LYS A 263 2.44 9.95 -7.41
N SER A 264 3.61 10.61 -7.43
CA SER A 264 4.30 10.99 -8.68
C SER A 264 4.70 9.78 -9.50
N ASN A 265 5.25 8.75 -8.86
CA ASN A 265 5.59 7.50 -9.51
C ASN A 265 4.37 6.82 -10.15
N ALA A 266 3.23 6.78 -9.43
CA ALA A 266 2.00 6.19 -9.96
C ALA A 266 1.50 6.93 -11.20
N THR A 267 1.50 8.26 -11.17
CA THR A 267 1.09 9.09 -12.31
C THR A 267 2.03 8.89 -13.50
N ARG A 268 3.34 8.90 -13.26
CA ARG A 268 4.36 8.68 -14.29
C ARG A 268 4.20 7.31 -14.93
N MET A 269 4.13 6.24 -14.14
CA MET A 269 3.97 4.87 -14.63
C MET A 269 2.67 4.70 -15.43
N ALA A 270 1.55 5.26 -14.96
CA ALA A 270 0.27 5.19 -15.67
C ALA A 270 0.34 5.85 -17.04
N LEU A 271 0.99 7.02 -17.15
CA LEU A 271 1.16 7.71 -18.44
C LEU A 271 2.21 7.03 -19.34
N GLU A 272 3.29 6.48 -18.78
CA GLU A 272 4.27 5.69 -19.53
C GLU A 272 3.61 4.46 -20.17
N GLU A 273 2.77 3.71 -19.42
CA GLU A 273 2.04 2.55 -19.95
C GLU A 273 1.02 2.95 -21.02
N LEU A 274 0.36 4.10 -20.85
CA LEU A 274 -0.53 4.64 -21.88
C LEU A 274 0.23 5.02 -23.15
N CYS A 275 1.35 5.72 -23.03
CA CYS A 275 2.22 6.06 -24.14
C CYS A 275 2.76 4.82 -24.88
N ASN A 276 3.16 3.80 -24.13
CA ASN A 276 3.62 2.54 -24.68
C ASN A 276 2.52 1.85 -25.51
N PHE A 277 1.30 1.79 -24.98
CA PHE A 277 0.17 1.16 -25.65
C PHE A 277 -0.22 1.87 -26.97
N PHE A 278 -0.26 3.20 -26.97
CA PHE A 278 -0.62 3.99 -28.14
C PHE A 278 0.57 4.38 -29.03
N HIS A 279 1.79 3.92 -28.71
CA HIS A 279 3.03 4.25 -29.44
C HIS A 279 3.30 5.75 -29.52
N ILE A 280 3.05 6.48 -28.45
CA ILE A 280 3.25 7.92 -28.35
C ILE A 280 4.64 8.20 -27.75
N GLN A 281 5.39 9.10 -28.38
CA GLN A 281 6.61 9.64 -27.80
C GLN A 281 6.28 10.98 -27.11
N ALA A 282 6.45 11.03 -25.78
CA ALA A 282 6.25 12.22 -24.99
C ALA A 282 7.36 12.37 -23.95
N ASP A 283 7.82 13.59 -23.72
CA ASP A 283 8.83 13.94 -22.71
C ASP A 283 8.17 14.76 -21.60
N PHE A 284 7.39 14.10 -20.76
CA PHE A 284 6.78 14.73 -19.60
C PHE A 284 7.59 14.48 -18.34
N LYS A 285 7.64 15.48 -17.46
CA LYS A 285 8.30 15.37 -16.16
C LYS A 285 7.26 15.44 -15.05
N ILE A 286 7.23 14.40 -14.23
CA ILE A 286 6.38 14.32 -13.05
C ILE A 286 7.27 14.25 -11.82
N VAL A 287 7.37 15.36 -11.11
CA VAL A 287 8.28 15.53 -9.96
C VAL A 287 7.44 15.89 -8.73
N PRO A 288 7.66 15.23 -7.61
CA PRO A 288 6.98 15.59 -6.37
C PRO A 288 7.45 16.96 -5.86
N PRO A 289 6.58 17.70 -5.14
CA PRO A 289 6.95 19.00 -4.58
C PRO A 289 8.13 18.90 -3.61
N THR A 290 8.95 19.94 -3.55
CA THR A 290 10.03 20.04 -2.57
C THR A 290 9.45 20.31 -1.18
N LEU A 291 9.97 19.63 -0.14
CA LEU A 291 9.65 19.99 1.23
C LEU A 291 10.28 21.34 1.61
N PRO A 292 9.65 22.10 2.50
CA PRO A 292 10.32 23.24 3.15
C PRO A 292 11.60 22.77 3.84
N TYR A 293 12.58 23.68 3.89
CA TYR A 293 13.81 23.42 4.67
C TYR A 293 13.45 23.15 6.13
N MET A 294 14.03 22.11 6.69
CA MET A 294 13.94 21.78 8.12
C MET A 294 15.35 21.58 8.67
N ASP A 295 15.57 22.05 9.88
CA ASP A 295 16.79 21.74 10.63
C ASP A 295 16.60 20.38 11.32
N TYR A 296 17.25 19.36 10.79
CA TYR A 296 17.12 18.00 11.30
C TYR A 296 18.10 17.74 12.44
N SER A 297 17.72 16.87 13.36
CA SER A 297 18.57 16.37 14.42
C SER A 297 19.87 15.78 13.87
N SER A 298 20.97 15.91 14.61
CA SER A 298 22.23 15.23 14.32
C SER A 298 22.16 13.72 14.62
N ASP A 299 21.18 13.26 15.41
CA ASP A 299 20.86 11.83 15.60
C ASP A 299 20.08 11.34 14.39
N PRO A 300 20.63 10.37 13.61
CA PRO A 300 19.96 9.88 12.39
C PRO A 300 18.56 9.30 12.63
N GLU A 301 18.33 8.61 13.74
CA GLU A 301 17.02 8.03 14.07
C GLU A 301 16.00 9.12 14.42
N GLU A 302 16.44 10.16 15.14
CA GLU A 302 15.58 11.31 15.42
C GLU A 302 15.29 12.09 14.16
N ALA A 303 16.29 12.36 13.33
CA ALA A 303 16.11 13.01 12.04
C ALA A 303 15.10 12.25 11.16
N PHE A 304 15.16 10.93 11.13
CA PHE A 304 14.22 10.10 10.39
C PHE A 304 12.78 10.26 10.89
N LEU A 305 12.58 10.22 12.21
CA LEU A 305 11.27 10.43 12.83
C LEU A 305 10.76 11.87 12.72
N GLN A 306 11.65 12.87 12.62
CA GLN A 306 11.27 14.26 12.31
C GLN A 306 10.69 14.38 10.90
N VAL A 307 11.23 13.59 9.93
CA VAL A 307 10.68 13.53 8.57
C VAL A 307 9.30 12.87 8.57
N TYR A 308 9.19 11.72 9.23
CA TYR A 308 7.93 10.98 9.29
C TYR A 308 7.77 10.20 10.60
N ASP A 309 6.80 10.62 11.41
CA ASP A 309 6.36 9.92 12.63
C ASP A 309 4.87 9.55 12.54
N PRO A 310 4.54 8.26 12.32
CA PRO A 310 3.15 7.78 12.19
C PRO A 310 2.32 7.89 13.48
N THR A 311 2.93 8.25 14.60
CA THR A 311 2.17 8.47 15.84
C THR A 311 1.18 9.63 15.71
N ARG A 312 1.51 10.66 14.93
CA ARG A 312 0.61 11.78 14.65
C ARG A 312 -0.66 11.33 13.93
N ASP A 313 -0.50 10.47 12.94
CA ASP A 313 -1.61 9.91 12.16
C ASP A 313 -2.47 8.97 13.03
N SER A 314 -1.81 8.13 13.83
CA SER A 314 -2.47 7.22 14.77
C SER A 314 -3.26 7.97 15.84
N ASP A 315 -2.69 9.03 16.42
CA ASP A 315 -3.35 9.84 17.44
C ASP A 315 -4.56 10.59 16.86
N ALA A 316 -4.46 11.06 15.62
CA ALA A 316 -5.57 11.71 14.92
C ALA A 316 -6.72 10.72 14.69
N LEU A 317 -6.44 9.53 14.13
CA LEU A 317 -7.47 8.51 13.88
C LEU A 317 -8.09 7.98 15.18
N LYS A 318 -7.31 7.75 16.23
CA LYS A 318 -7.82 7.29 17.53
C LYS A 318 -8.75 8.31 18.20
N ARG A 319 -8.50 9.61 17.99
CA ARG A 319 -9.37 10.67 18.51
C ARG A 319 -10.64 10.86 17.67
N HIS A 320 -10.54 10.66 16.36
CA HIS A 320 -11.60 10.94 15.41
C HIS A 320 -11.73 9.78 14.39
N PRO A 321 -12.17 8.58 14.83
CA PRO A 321 -12.29 7.42 13.94
C PRO A 321 -13.31 7.63 12.83
N GLU A 322 -14.32 8.48 13.03
CA GLU A 322 -15.31 8.89 12.05
C GLU A 322 -14.71 9.68 10.87
N GLU A 323 -13.52 10.26 11.06
CA GLU A 323 -12.81 11.02 10.03
C GLU A 323 -11.85 10.17 9.18
N PHE A 324 -11.93 8.85 9.22
CA PHE A 324 -11.02 7.94 8.49
C PHE A 324 -10.81 8.37 7.02
N GLU A 325 -11.89 8.53 6.27
CA GLU A 325 -11.83 8.94 4.86
C GLU A 325 -11.31 10.38 4.68
N HIS A 326 -11.61 11.28 5.61
CA HIS A 326 -11.11 12.65 5.58
C HIS A 326 -9.60 12.69 5.81
N LEU A 327 -9.11 12.01 6.84
CA LEU A 327 -7.68 11.91 7.17
C LEU A 327 -6.89 11.28 6.03
N ARG A 328 -7.43 10.24 5.40
CA ARG A 328 -6.83 9.58 4.24
C ARG A 328 -6.86 10.46 2.99
N GLY A 329 -8.02 11.05 2.69
CA GLY A 329 -8.25 11.82 1.45
C GLY A 329 -7.49 13.13 1.40
N ASN A 330 -7.29 13.78 2.55
CA ASN A 330 -6.59 15.06 2.71
C ASN A 330 -5.20 14.88 3.34
N TYR A 331 -4.58 13.72 3.16
CA TYR A 331 -3.29 13.39 3.77
C TYR A 331 -2.23 14.45 3.40
N PRO A 332 -1.50 15.00 4.39
CA PRO A 332 -0.53 16.06 4.17
C PRO A 332 0.65 15.59 3.30
N LEU A 333 1.39 16.55 2.77
CA LEU A 333 2.57 16.28 1.96
C LEU A 333 3.62 15.51 2.78
N ARG A 334 3.91 14.29 2.34
CA ARG A 334 5.01 13.46 2.85
C ARG A 334 5.97 13.12 1.72
N ARG A 335 7.27 13.22 1.95
CA ARG A 335 8.31 12.83 1.01
C ARG A 335 9.03 11.58 1.50
N GLU A 336 9.41 10.73 0.55
CA GLU A 336 10.28 9.59 0.85
C GLU A 336 11.71 10.11 1.01
N ILE A 337 12.32 9.86 2.17
CA ILE A 337 13.73 10.13 2.41
C ILE A 337 14.38 8.82 2.80
N SER A 338 15.42 8.44 2.06
CA SER A 338 16.26 7.30 2.41
C SER A 338 17.47 7.82 3.17
N PHE A 339 17.67 7.33 4.38
CA PHE A 339 18.89 7.53 5.18
C PHE A 339 19.79 6.28 5.16
N LEU A 340 19.46 5.31 4.33
CA LEU A 340 20.37 4.18 4.07
C LEU A 340 21.45 4.63 3.09
N PRO A 341 22.71 4.35 3.36
CA PRO A 341 23.83 4.69 2.50
C PRO A 341 23.75 4.03 1.13
#